data_ac094e46590ef1ae8ff49fa0654caee6
#
_entry.id   ac094e46590ef1ae8ff49fa0654caee6
#
_cell.length_a   1.000
_cell.length_b   1.000
_cell.length_c   1.000
_cell.angle_alpha   90.00
_cell.angle_beta   90.00
_cell.angle_gamma   90.00
#
_symmetry.space_group_name_H-M   'P 1'
#
loop_
_entity.id
_entity.type
_entity.pdbx_description
1 polymer ?
#
loop_
_entity_poly.entity_id
_entity_poly.type
_entity_poly.pdbx_seq_one_letter_code
_entity_poly.pdbx_strand_id
1 'polypeptide(L)'
;LLAKRVQRAPRRPLIALKLEMGSTWQNMTAAEFYEDVQTTAAGLIGLGLNYGDAIAIMSRTRYEWTLLDFAAWTAGLLPVPIYETSSGEQIEYIIKDADVRAVVTETVTQRELALDACHRLGKDDITVLSLDAEAMQTIQDAGITVPRASVAARTQALTTDTLATIVYTSGTTGRPKGTEITHGNFTELALNSHAWMPEIAMGQDSRLLLFLPLAHVFARFLQVFQLSGEGILGHTPDIKNLLSDLATFKPSYLLVVPRVLEK
;
A
#
# COMPACT_ATOMS: atom_id res chain seq x y z
N LEU A 1 0.72 14.34 -2.71
CA LEU A 1 2.05 14.31 -2.08
C LEU A 1 3.09 13.70 -3.02
N LEU A 2 2.90 12.47 -3.54
CA LEU A 2 3.87 11.80 -4.42
C LEU A 2 4.21 12.62 -5.67
N ALA A 3 3.22 13.15 -6.39
CA ALA A 3 3.46 13.99 -7.57
C ALA A 3 4.34 15.22 -7.26
N LYS A 4 4.15 15.87 -6.10
CA LYS A 4 5.02 16.97 -5.65
C LYS A 4 6.45 16.49 -5.36
N ARG A 5 6.63 15.30 -4.80
CA ARG A 5 7.94 14.68 -4.59
C ARG A 5 8.67 14.47 -5.92
N VAL A 6 7.97 13.92 -6.92
CA VAL A 6 8.52 13.67 -8.26
C VAL A 6 8.90 14.99 -8.96
N GLN A 7 8.04 16.01 -8.89
CA GLN A 7 8.35 17.33 -9.45
C GLN A 7 9.60 17.96 -8.81
N ARG A 8 9.78 17.82 -7.50
CA ARG A 8 10.91 18.38 -6.76
C ARG A 8 12.21 17.63 -7.02
N ALA A 9 12.19 16.30 -7.06
CA ALA A 9 13.39 15.49 -7.12
C ALA A 9 13.18 14.14 -7.84
N PRO A 10 12.91 14.15 -9.18
CA PRO A 10 12.51 12.94 -9.92
C PRO A 10 13.59 11.84 -9.94
N ARG A 11 14.86 12.23 -9.95
CA ARG A 11 16.00 11.29 -10.07
C ARG A 11 16.53 10.80 -8.72
N ARG A 12 15.99 11.30 -7.60
CA ARG A 12 16.44 10.83 -6.28
C ARG A 12 15.81 9.49 -5.97
N PRO A 13 16.58 8.61 -5.29
CA PRO A 13 16.04 7.36 -4.77
C PRO A 13 14.81 7.61 -3.87
N LEU A 14 13.80 6.78 -4.02
CA LEU A 14 12.57 6.82 -3.23
C LEU A 14 12.28 5.47 -2.59
N ILE A 15 12.47 4.39 -3.33
CA ILE A 15 12.28 3.01 -2.88
C ILE A 15 13.62 2.29 -2.95
N ALA A 16 13.89 1.40 -2.00
CA ALA A 16 14.94 0.41 -2.11
C ALA A 16 14.32 -0.98 -2.15
N LEU A 17 14.54 -1.68 -3.25
CA LEU A 17 14.09 -3.05 -3.48
C LEU A 17 15.18 -4.02 -3.01
N LYS A 18 14.81 -5.00 -2.21
CA LYS A 18 15.71 -6.09 -1.84
C LYS A 18 15.76 -7.10 -2.98
N LEU A 19 16.95 -7.37 -3.49
CA LEU A 19 17.14 -8.39 -4.53
C LEU A 19 17.11 -9.79 -3.89
N GLU A 20 16.45 -10.75 -4.55
CA GLU A 20 16.18 -12.10 -4.04
C GLU A 20 17.44 -12.88 -3.66
N MET A 21 18.58 -12.62 -4.32
CA MET A 21 19.82 -13.36 -4.17
C MET A 21 20.83 -12.73 -3.21
N GLY A 22 20.38 -12.06 -2.14
CA GLY A 22 21.38 -11.59 -1.19
C GLY A 22 20.98 -10.39 -0.32
N SER A 23 21.98 -9.80 0.27
CA SER A 23 21.90 -8.61 1.13
C SER A 23 21.97 -7.29 0.34
N THR A 24 21.70 -7.32 -0.98
CA THR A 24 21.82 -6.17 -1.86
C THR A 24 20.48 -5.47 -2.05
N TRP A 25 20.52 -4.15 -1.98
CA TRP A 25 19.36 -3.27 -2.20
C TRP A 25 19.56 -2.46 -3.47
N GLN A 26 18.58 -2.51 -4.36
CA GLN A 26 18.55 -1.70 -5.58
C GLN A 26 17.65 -0.49 -5.36
N ASN A 27 18.17 0.70 -5.61
CA ASN A 27 17.40 1.92 -5.50
C ASN A 27 16.55 2.14 -6.76
N MET A 28 15.30 2.51 -6.55
CA MET A 28 14.36 3.00 -7.55
C MET A 28 14.15 4.49 -7.31
N THR A 29 14.19 5.28 -8.35
CA THR A 29 13.98 6.74 -8.27
C THR A 29 12.52 7.09 -8.06
N ALA A 30 12.25 8.33 -7.65
CA ALA A 30 10.90 8.85 -7.52
C ALA A 30 10.14 8.84 -8.85
N ALA A 31 10.82 9.09 -9.96
CA ALA A 31 10.20 9.05 -11.30
C ALA A 31 9.83 7.62 -11.71
N GLU A 32 10.71 6.64 -11.48
CA GLU A 32 10.43 5.23 -11.78
C GLU A 32 9.27 4.71 -10.94
N PHE A 33 9.26 4.95 -9.64
CA PHE A 33 8.14 4.56 -8.78
C PHE A 33 6.82 5.21 -9.22
N TYR A 34 6.86 6.48 -9.62
CA TYR A 34 5.66 7.17 -10.11
C TYR A 34 5.14 6.55 -11.40
N GLU A 35 6.00 6.15 -12.34
CA GLU A 35 5.59 5.45 -13.56
C GLU A 35 4.98 4.07 -13.24
N ASP A 36 5.54 3.34 -12.29
CA ASP A 36 4.95 2.07 -11.81
C ASP A 36 3.56 2.30 -11.21
N VAL A 37 3.39 3.36 -10.41
CA VAL A 37 2.09 3.75 -9.84
C VAL A 37 1.08 4.09 -10.95
N GLN A 38 1.50 4.87 -11.97
CA GLN A 38 0.61 5.24 -13.09
C GLN A 38 0.19 4.01 -13.92
N THR A 39 1.14 3.13 -14.21
CA THR A 39 0.89 1.89 -14.97
C THR A 39 -0.03 0.95 -14.19
N THR A 40 0.23 0.76 -12.91
CA THR A 40 -0.62 -0.07 -12.04
C THR A 40 -2.02 0.54 -11.87
N ALA A 41 -2.13 1.87 -11.74
CA ALA A 41 -3.42 2.56 -11.69
C ALA A 41 -4.22 2.37 -12.97
N ALA A 42 -3.56 2.48 -14.14
CA ALA A 42 -4.19 2.16 -15.43
C ALA A 42 -4.70 0.71 -15.45
N GLY A 43 -3.90 -0.23 -14.91
CA GLY A 43 -4.28 -1.63 -14.79
C GLY A 43 -5.52 -1.85 -13.95
N LEU A 44 -5.61 -1.22 -12.78
CA LEU A 44 -6.77 -1.31 -11.90
C LEU A 44 -8.04 -0.75 -12.60
N ILE A 45 -7.90 0.33 -13.37
CA ILE A 45 -8.99 0.84 -14.21
C ILE A 45 -9.37 -0.15 -15.31
N GLY A 46 -8.37 -0.77 -15.95
CA GLY A 46 -8.56 -1.75 -17.03
C GLY A 46 -9.23 -3.05 -16.56
N LEU A 47 -9.10 -3.41 -15.29
CA LEU A 47 -9.87 -4.49 -14.64
C LEU A 47 -11.35 -4.14 -14.44
N GLY A 48 -11.80 -2.97 -14.85
CA GLY A 48 -13.20 -2.53 -14.74
C GLY A 48 -13.57 -1.84 -13.44
N LEU A 49 -12.60 -1.52 -12.58
CA LEU A 49 -12.87 -0.82 -11.33
C LEU A 49 -13.23 0.65 -11.58
N ASN A 50 -14.33 1.10 -10.99
CA ASN A 50 -14.83 2.46 -11.11
C ASN A 50 -14.26 3.38 -10.03
N TYR A 51 -14.38 4.69 -10.25
CA TYR A 51 -14.04 5.68 -9.23
C TYR A 51 -14.88 5.44 -7.96
N GLY A 52 -14.21 5.37 -6.83
CA GLY A 52 -14.82 5.11 -5.52
C GLY A 52 -14.95 3.62 -5.16
N ASP A 53 -14.72 2.70 -6.09
CA ASP A 53 -14.76 1.26 -5.79
C ASP A 53 -13.70 0.89 -4.74
N ALA A 54 -14.07 -0.02 -3.83
CA ALA A 54 -13.15 -0.53 -2.82
C ALA A 54 -12.33 -1.71 -3.38
N ILE A 55 -11.02 -1.69 -3.12
CA ILE A 55 -10.08 -2.78 -3.40
C ILE A 55 -9.44 -3.28 -2.12
N ALA A 56 -9.57 -4.56 -1.81
CA ALA A 56 -8.91 -5.14 -0.65
C ALA A 56 -7.47 -5.56 -0.97
N ILE A 57 -6.55 -5.27 -0.02
CA ILE A 57 -5.15 -5.69 -0.12
C ILE A 57 -4.83 -6.54 1.12
N MET A 58 -4.51 -7.82 0.91
CA MET A 58 -4.19 -8.80 1.95
C MET A 58 -2.78 -9.35 1.74
N SER A 59 -1.80 -8.68 2.30
CA SER A 59 -0.40 -9.05 2.15
C SER A 59 0.43 -8.52 3.31
N ARG A 60 1.57 -9.18 3.55
CA ARG A 60 2.62 -8.66 4.42
C ARG A 60 3.20 -7.37 3.85
N THR A 61 4.02 -6.69 4.64
CA THR A 61 4.68 -5.43 4.27
C THR A 61 5.74 -5.68 3.22
N ARG A 62 5.42 -5.36 1.96
CA ARG A 62 6.30 -5.52 0.79
C ARG A 62 6.09 -4.40 -0.23
N TYR A 63 6.98 -4.30 -1.20
CA TYR A 63 6.94 -3.26 -2.23
C TYR A 63 5.60 -3.19 -2.96
N GLU A 64 5.07 -4.32 -3.37
CA GLU A 64 3.82 -4.40 -4.14
C GLU A 64 2.62 -3.90 -3.33
N TRP A 65 2.64 -4.05 -2.01
CA TRP A 65 1.62 -3.47 -1.13
C TRP A 65 1.62 -1.93 -1.24
N THR A 66 2.82 -1.33 -1.12
CA THR A 66 3.00 0.12 -1.28
C THR A 66 2.59 0.59 -2.67
N LEU A 67 3.00 -0.13 -3.71
CA LEU A 67 2.66 0.18 -5.10
C LEU A 67 1.14 0.15 -5.32
N LEU A 68 0.46 -0.91 -4.86
CA LEU A 68 -1.00 -1.05 -4.98
C LEU A 68 -1.77 0.03 -4.23
N ASP A 69 -1.31 0.43 -3.03
CA ASP A 69 -1.94 1.48 -2.24
C ASP A 69 -1.94 2.83 -2.97
N PHE A 70 -0.75 3.24 -3.47
CA PHE A 70 -0.62 4.47 -4.24
C PHE A 70 -1.28 4.40 -5.61
N ALA A 71 -1.28 3.24 -6.26
CA ALA A 71 -1.97 3.02 -7.53
C ALA A 71 -3.49 3.08 -7.37
N ALA A 72 -4.03 2.48 -6.29
CA ALA A 72 -5.45 2.56 -5.97
C ALA A 72 -5.89 4.01 -5.76
N TRP A 73 -5.15 4.78 -4.96
CA TRP A 73 -5.43 6.23 -4.81
C TRP A 73 -5.35 6.97 -6.14
N THR A 74 -4.34 6.70 -6.95
CA THR A 74 -4.16 7.34 -8.27
C THR A 74 -5.30 7.00 -9.23
N ALA A 75 -5.83 5.78 -9.14
CA ALA A 75 -7.00 5.32 -9.89
C ALA A 75 -8.34 5.80 -9.30
N GLY A 76 -8.33 6.54 -8.19
CA GLY A 76 -9.54 7.00 -7.51
C GLY A 76 -10.30 5.90 -6.79
N LEU A 77 -9.60 4.84 -6.37
CA LEU A 77 -10.14 3.70 -5.65
C LEU A 77 -9.93 3.85 -4.13
N LEU A 78 -10.66 3.04 -3.37
CA LEU A 78 -10.61 2.98 -1.92
C LEU A 78 -9.88 1.71 -1.45
N PRO A 79 -8.58 1.75 -1.15
CA PRO A 79 -7.88 0.59 -0.62
C PRO A 79 -8.35 0.23 0.78
N VAL A 80 -8.70 -1.05 0.97
CA VAL A 80 -9.17 -1.65 2.23
C VAL A 80 -8.14 -2.70 2.66
N PRO A 81 -7.31 -2.41 3.65
CA PRO A 81 -6.30 -3.36 4.12
C PRO A 81 -6.95 -4.51 4.89
N ILE A 82 -6.50 -5.73 4.59
CA ILE A 82 -6.82 -6.95 5.33
C ILE A 82 -5.52 -7.51 5.90
N TYR A 83 -5.50 -7.88 7.19
CA TYR A 83 -4.33 -8.54 7.77
C TYR A 83 -4.09 -9.89 7.09
N GLU A 84 -2.84 -10.21 6.82
CA GLU A 84 -2.43 -11.48 6.18
C GLU A 84 -2.82 -12.72 6.99
N THR A 85 -3.12 -12.54 8.27
CA THR A 85 -3.53 -13.60 9.21
C THR A 85 -5.05 -13.66 9.42
N SER A 86 -5.83 -12.88 8.69
CA SER A 86 -7.29 -12.83 8.83
C SER A 86 -7.93 -14.17 8.46
N SER A 87 -8.93 -14.58 9.26
CA SER A 87 -9.74 -15.77 8.97
C SER A 87 -10.68 -15.53 7.78
N GLY A 88 -11.17 -16.62 7.17
CA GLY A 88 -12.18 -16.54 6.10
C GLY A 88 -13.44 -15.76 6.49
N GLU A 89 -13.88 -15.87 7.75
CA GLU A 89 -15.03 -15.09 8.27
C GLU A 89 -14.74 -13.59 8.35
N GLN A 90 -13.50 -13.23 8.75
CA GLN A 90 -13.08 -11.84 8.80
C GLN A 90 -12.97 -11.25 7.39
N ILE A 91 -12.43 -12.01 6.44
CA ILE A 91 -12.33 -11.63 5.02
C ILE A 91 -13.73 -11.40 4.46
N GLU A 92 -14.64 -12.36 4.67
CA GLU A 92 -16.04 -12.26 4.23
C GLU A 92 -16.73 -11.02 4.79
N TYR A 93 -16.57 -10.78 6.08
CA TYR A 93 -17.14 -9.60 6.74
C TYR A 93 -16.63 -8.31 6.10
N ILE A 94 -15.32 -8.16 5.91
CA ILE A 94 -14.70 -6.96 5.32
C ILE A 94 -15.15 -6.76 3.88
N ILE A 95 -15.17 -7.82 3.06
CA ILE A 95 -15.62 -7.77 1.66
C ILE A 95 -17.06 -7.26 1.58
N LYS A 96 -17.92 -7.74 2.48
CA LYS A 96 -19.33 -7.35 2.53
C LYS A 96 -19.51 -5.92 3.02
N ASP A 97 -18.88 -5.57 4.13
CA ASP A 97 -19.08 -4.30 4.84
C ASP A 97 -18.52 -3.10 4.05
N ALA A 98 -17.35 -3.26 3.43
CA ALA A 98 -16.72 -2.24 2.60
C ALA A 98 -17.17 -2.29 1.11
N ASP A 99 -18.08 -3.15 0.74
CA ASP A 99 -18.51 -3.41 -0.65
C ASP A 99 -17.33 -3.57 -1.63
N VAL A 100 -16.36 -4.40 -1.26
CA VAL A 100 -15.14 -4.65 -2.04
C VAL A 100 -15.48 -5.16 -3.43
N ARG A 101 -14.78 -4.65 -4.46
CA ARG A 101 -14.94 -5.00 -5.88
C ARG A 101 -13.75 -5.77 -6.47
N ALA A 102 -12.61 -5.73 -5.81
CA ALA A 102 -11.45 -6.54 -6.15
C ALA A 102 -10.65 -6.88 -4.90
N VAL A 103 -9.97 -8.03 -4.91
CA VAL A 103 -9.09 -8.47 -3.81
C VAL A 103 -7.73 -8.83 -4.39
N VAL A 104 -6.66 -8.28 -3.83
CA VAL A 104 -5.29 -8.68 -4.11
C VAL A 104 -4.69 -9.29 -2.84
N THR A 105 -4.36 -10.58 -2.91
CA THR A 105 -3.75 -11.33 -1.81
C THR A 105 -2.25 -11.52 -2.05
N GLU A 106 -1.47 -11.85 -1.03
CA GLU A 106 -0.08 -12.23 -1.20
C GLU A 106 0.06 -13.61 -1.81
N THR A 107 -0.54 -14.61 -1.18
CA THR A 107 -0.35 -16.03 -1.52
C THR A 107 -1.58 -16.64 -2.19
N VAL A 108 -1.36 -17.74 -2.93
CA VAL A 108 -2.44 -18.53 -3.54
C VAL A 108 -3.41 -19.06 -2.47
N THR A 109 -2.91 -19.47 -1.30
CA THR A 109 -3.77 -19.94 -0.20
C THR A 109 -4.70 -18.83 0.32
N GLN A 110 -4.20 -17.60 0.44
CA GLN A 110 -5.05 -16.46 0.80
C GLN A 110 -6.06 -16.12 -0.30
N ARG A 111 -5.66 -16.28 -1.58
CA ARG A 111 -6.58 -16.13 -2.72
C ARG A 111 -7.74 -17.12 -2.63
N GLU A 112 -7.48 -18.39 -2.32
CA GLU A 112 -8.51 -19.40 -2.13
C GLU A 112 -9.48 -19.03 -1.01
N LEU A 113 -8.96 -18.58 0.14
CA LEU A 113 -9.80 -18.08 1.25
C LEU A 113 -10.68 -16.89 0.85
N ALA A 114 -10.14 -15.97 0.03
CA ALA A 114 -10.90 -14.83 -0.44
C ALA A 114 -11.96 -15.24 -1.48
N LEU A 115 -11.65 -16.18 -2.38
CA LEU A 115 -12.61 -16.75 -3.33
C LEU A 115 -13.78 -17.45 -2.61
N ASP A 116 -13.47 -18.26 -1.59
CA ASP A 116 -14.48 -18.91 -0.77
C ASP A 116 -15.39 -17.89 -0.05
N ALA A 117 -14.81 -16.79 0.45
CA ALA A 117 -15.56 -15.72 1.06
C ALA A 117 -16.47 -15.01 0.03
N CYS A 118 -15.98 -14.72 -1.17
CA CYS A 118 -16.77 -14.14 -2.26
C CYS A 118 -17.93 -15.07 -2.65
N HIS A 119 -17.66 -16.36 -2.78
CA HIS A 119 -18.68 -17.36 -3.12
C HIS A 119 -19.80 -17.43 -2.07
N ARG A 120 -19.46 -17.47 -0.76
CA ARG A 120 -20.45 -17.43 0.32
C ARG A 120 -21.30 -16.17 0.32
N LEU A 121 -20.80 -15.07 -0.20
CA LEU A 121 -21.52 -13.80 -0.36
C LEU A 121 -22.34 -13.72 -1.65
N GLY A 122 -22.21 -14.70 -2.55
CA GLY A 122 -22.82 -14.65 -3.90
C GLY A 122 -22.21 -13.54 -4.78
N LYS A 123 -20.93 -13.20 -4.55
CA LYS A 123 -20.17 -12.17 -5.27
C LYS A 123 -19.05 -12.81 -6.10
N ASP A 124 -19.40 -13.78 -6.97
CA ASP A 124 -18.45 -14.52 -7.80
C ASP A 124 -17.85 -13.67 -8.93
N ASP A 125 -18.37 -12.47 -9.17
CA ASP A 125 -17.87 -11.48 -10.12
C ASP A 125 -16.69 -10.65 -9.61
N ILE A 126 -16.35 -10.75 -8.32
CA ILE A 126 -15.20 -10.05 -7.74
C ILE A 126 -13.90 -10.66 -8.29
N THR A 127 -13.02 -9.79 -8.82
CA THR A 127 -11.68 -10.19 -9.25
C THR A 127 -10.80 -10.46 -8.02
N VAL A 128 -10.26 -11.69 -7.90
CA VAL A 128 -9.36 -12.09 -6.82
C VAL A 128 -8.02 -12.54 -7.40
N LEU A 129 -6.93 -11.81 -7.11
CA LEU A 129 -5.59 -12.03 -7.64
C LEU A 129 -4.59 -12.37 -6.53
N SER A 130 -3.48 -13.04 -6.88
CA SER A 130 -2.38 -13.37 -5.94
C SER A 130 -1.06 -12.78 -6.42
N LEU A 131 -0.34 -12.08 -5.52
CA LEU A 131 0.97 -11.49 -5.79
C LEU A 131 2.05 -12.53 -6.07
N ASP A 132 1.99 -13.67 -5.39
CA ASP A 132 2.94 -14.78 -5.59
C ASP A 132 2.66 -15.58 -6.88
N ALA A 133 1.66 -15.18 -7.67
CA ALA A 133 1.33 -15.77 -8.96
C ALA A 133 1.27 -14.70 -10.06
N GLU A 134 0.06 -14.29 -10.46
CA GLU A 134 -0.13 -13.49 -11.68
C GLU A 134 -0.58 -12.05 -11.45
N ALA A 135 -0.82 -11.61 -10.20
CA ALA A 135 -1.52 -10.36 -9.92
C ALA A 135 -0.91 -9.15 -10.63
N MET A 136 0.39 -8.93 -10.48
CA MET A 136 1.02 -7.73 -11.06
C MET A 136 1.02 -7.76 -12.58
N GLN A 137 1.25 -8.92 -13.20
CA GLN A 137 1.19 -9.08 -14.65
C GLN A 137 -0.23 -8.86 -15.18
N THR A 138 -1.23 -9.48 -14.54
CA THR A 138 -2.65 -9.33 -14.92
C THR A 138 -3.10 -7.88 -14.84
N ILE A 139 -2.71 -7.17 -13.76
CA ILE A 139 -3.03 -5.75 -13.60
C ILE A 139 -2.35 -4.92 -14.70
N GLN A 140 -1.06 -5.15 -14.99
CA GLN A 140 -0.34 -4.42 -16.02
C GLN A 140 -0.94 -4.65 -17.41
N ASP A 141 -1.25 -5.88 -17.76
CA ASP A 141 -1.84 -6.24 -19.05
C ASP A 141 -3.21 -5.60 -19.26
N ALA A 142 -4.05 -5.57 -18.22
CA ALA A 142 -5.34 -4.89 -18.26
C ALA A 142 -5.21 -3.36 -18.50
N GLY A 143 -4.11 -2.76 -18.10
CA GLY A 143 -3.85 -1.33 -18.27
C GLY A 143 -3.37 -0.89 -19.64
N ILE A 144 -2.95 -1.81 -20.53
CA ILE A 144 -2.29 -1.48 -21.81
C ILE A 144 -3.12 -0.53 -22.68
N THR A 145 -4.44 -0.70 -22.70
CA THR A 145 -5.36 0.09 -23.52
C THR A 145 -5.95 1.29 -22.80
N VAL A 146 -5.68 1.47 -21.51
CA VAL A 146 -6.25 2.55 -20.71
C VAL A 146 -5.48 3.85 -20.97
N PRO A 147 -6.15 4.94 -21.45
CA PRO A 147 -5.47 6.19 -21.71
C PRO A 147 -4.92 6.83 -20.42
N ARG A 148 -3.72 7.38 -20.47
CA ARG A 148 -3.14 8.14 -19.33
C ARG A 148 -4.06 9.28 -18.87
N ALA A 149 -4.83 9.87 -19.78
CA ALA A 149 -5.82 10.90 -19.46
C ALA A 149 -6.91 10.41 -18.50
N SER A 150 -7.30 9.13 -18.58
CA SER A 150 -8.29 8.54 -17.67
C SER A 150 -7.74 8.44 -16.24
N VAL A 151 -6.48 8.05 -16.08
CA VAL A 151 -5.79 8.02 -14.79
C VAL A 151 -5.69 9.45 -14.23
N ALA A 152 -5.25 10.41 -15.06
CA ALA A 152 -5.11 11.80 -14.66
C ALA A 152 -6.45 12.42 -14.22
N ALA A 153 -7.54 12.15 -14.94
CA ALA A 153 -8.87 12.64 -14.59
C ALA A 153 -9.33 12.13 -13.21
N ARG A 154 -9.11 10.84 -12.92
CA ARG A 154 -9.45 10.26 -11.61
C ARG A 154 -8.59 10.85 -10.48
N THR A 155 -7.29 11.00 -10.71
CA THR A 155 -6.39 11.64 -9.72
C THR A 155 -6.80 13.09 -9.43
N GLN A 156 -7.21 13.84 -10.45
CA GLN A 156 -7.65 15.23 -10.31
C GLN A 156 -9.00 15.38 -9.59
N ALA A 157 -9.83 14.34 -9.63
CA ALA A 157 -11.11 14.34 -8.92
C ALA A 157 -10.96 14.13 -7.41
N LEU A 158 -9.79 13.68 -6.92
CA LEU A 158 -9.52 13.50 -5.50
C LEU A 158 -9.45 14.85 -4.77
N THR A 159 -10.09 14.90 -3.62
CA THR A 159 -10.04 16.04 -2.68
C THR A 159 -9.51 15.58 -1.32
N THR A 160 -9.27 16.50 -0.41
CA THR A 160 -8.93 16.19 0.98
C THR A 160 -10.03 15.41 1.70
N ASP A 161 -11.29 15.61 1.32
CA ASP A 161 -12.46 14.95 1.92
C ASP A 161 -12.75 13.57 1.31
N THR A 162 -12.11 13.22 0.19
CA THR A 162 -12.22 11.90 -0.42
C THR A 162 -11.66 10.85 0.54
N LEU A 163 -12.37 9.73 0.71
CA LEU A 163 -11.90 8.60 1.51
C LEU A 163 -10.62 8.02 0.89
N ALA A 164 -9.60 7.88 1.72
CA ALA A 164 -8.34 7.26 1.35
C ALA A 164 -8.29 5.78 1.73
N THR A 165 -9.01 5.38 2.78
CA THR A 165 -9.05 3.98 3.24
C THR A 165 -10.13 3.75 4.28
N ILE A 166 -10.52 2.48 4.43
CA ILE A 166 -11.26 1.99 5.61
C ILE A 166 -10.37 0.98 6.33
N VAL A 167 -9.99 1.26 7.58
CA VAL A 167 -9.15 0.38 8.39
C VAL A 167 -10.02 -0.35 9.42
N TYR A 168 -10.03 -1.68 9.36
CA TYR A 168 -10.77 -2.51 10.29
C TYR A 168 -9.96 -2.78 11.56
N THR A 169 -10.54 -2.40 12.71
CA THR A 169 -9.94 -2.64 14.02
C THR A 169 -10.78 -3.62 14.82
N SER A 170 -10.15 -4.42 15.68
CA SER A 170 -10.86 -5.28 16.63
C SER A 170 -11.65 -4.41 17.61
N GLY A 171 -12.96 -4.26 17.35
CA GLY A 171 -13.85 -3.54 18.26
C GLY A 171 -14.04 -4.28 19.58
N THR A 172 -14.30 -3.54 20.65
CA THR A 172 -14.63 -4.10 21.98
C THR A 172 -15.91 -4.97 21.98
N THR A 173 -16.67 -4.96 20.90
CA THR A 173 -17.95 -5.67 20.72
C THR A 173 -17.87 -6.96 19.91
N GLY A 174 -16.66 -7.45 19.57
CA GLY A 174 -16.43 -8.74 18.89
C GLY A 174 -16.45 -8.70 17.35
N ARG A 175 -17.07 -7.70 16.71
CA ARG A 175 -16.99 -7.50 15.25
C ARG A 175 -16.04 -6.36 14.92
N PRO A 176 -15.17 -6.51 13.91
CA PRO A 176 -14.30 -5.43 13.45
C PRO A 176 -15.16 -4.22 13.03
N LYS A 177 -14.68 -3.01 13.37
CA LYS A 177 -15.30 -1.75 12.93
C LYS A 177 -14.40 -1.11 11.89
N GLY A 178 -14.98 -0.72 10.75
CA GLY A 178 -14.30 0.05 9.71
C GLY A 178 -14.17 1.51 10.14
N THR A 179 -12.94 1.98 10.25
CA THR A 179 -12.62 3.40 10.48
C THR A 179 -12.30 4.06 9.15
N GLU A 180 -13.10 5.03 8.75
CA GLU A 180 -12.91 5.82 7.55
C GLU A 180 -11.81 6.86 7.76
N ILE A 181 -10.87 6.93 6.85
CA ILE A 181 -9.76 7.88 6.85
C ILE A 181 -9.72 8.57 5.50
N THR A 182 -9.65 9.90 5.49
CA THR A 182 -9.62 10.71 4.28
C THR A 182 -8.19 10.96 3.80
N HIS A 183 -8.04 11.40 2.55
CA HIS A 183 -6.75 11.91 2.02
C HIS A 183 -6.25 13.10 2.83
N GLY A 184 -7.14 13.94 3.34
CA GLY A 184 -6.82 15.06 4.22
C GLY A 184 -6.12 14.60 5.49
N ASN A 185 -6.63 13.56 6.16
CA ASN A 185 -6.00 13.04 7.37
C ASN A 185 -4.54 12.62 7.15
N PHE A 186 -4.25 11.88 6.07
CA PHE A 186 -2.86 11.51 5.73
C PHE A 186 -2.02 12.72 5.34
N THR A 187 -2.58 13.62 4.53
CA THR A 187 -1.85 14.79 4.01
C THR A 187 -1.46 15.75 5.13
N GLU A 188 -2.42 16.12 5.98
CA GLU A 188 -2.18 17.04 7.09
C GLU A 188 -1.20 16.45 8.10
N LEU A 189 -1.38 15.17 8.47
CA LEU A 189 -0.47 14.51 9.38
C LEU A 189 0.96 14.43 8.82
N ALA A 190 1.12 14.09 7.52
CA ALA A 190 2.43 14.05 6.88
C ALA A 190 3.09 15.43 6.84
N LEU A 191 2.37 16.48 6.42
CA LEU A 191 2.90 17.84 6.33
C LEU A 191 3.27 18.40 7.71
N ASN A 192 2.44 18.20 8.72
CA ASN A 192 2.74 18.60 10.09
C ASN A 192 3.98 17.85 10.63
N SER A 193 4.07 16.55 10.38
CA SER A 193 5.24 15.75 10.80
C SER A 193 6.51 16.17 10.07
N HIS A 194 6.44 16.57 8.80
CA HIS A 194 7.58 17.14 8.09
C HIS A 194 8.05 18.46 8.72
N ALA A 195 7.13 19.28 9.16
CA ALA A 195 7.46 20.55 9.81
C ALA A 195 8.10 20.36 11.21
N TRP A 196 7.67 19.31 11.94
CA TRP A 196 8.18 19.00 13.28
C TRP A 196 9.47 18.19 13.29
N MET A 197 9.71 17.40 12.24
CA MET A 197 10.87 16.50 12.12
C MET A 197 11.57 16.68 10.75
N PRO A 198 12.02 17.91 10.41
CA PRO A 198 12.58 18.19 9.08
C PRO A 198 13.86 17.37 8.81
N GLU A 199 14.65 17.04 9.82
CA GLU A 199 15.87 16.25 9.68
C GLU A 199 15.55 14.83 9.18
N ILE A 200 14.44 14.25 9.64
CA ILE A 200 13.97 12.92 9.21
C ILE A 200 13.27 13.02 7.85
N ALA A 201 12.35 13.97 7.70
CA ALA A 201 11.52 14.07 6.52
C ALA A 201 12.27 14.54 5.28
N MET A 202 13.17 15.51 5.45
CA MET A 202 13.87 16.20 4.36
C MET A 202 15.37 15.87 4.31
N GLY A 203 15.85 15.01 5.22
CA GLY A 203 17.24 14.57 5.25
C GLY A 203 17.58 13.75 3.99
N GLN A 204 18.67 14.11 3.32
CA GLN A 204 19.10 13.42 2.08
C GLN A 204 19.46 11.95 2.31
N ASP A 205 19.89 11.63 3.53
CA ASP A 205 20.26 10.28 3.96
C ASP A 205 19.16 9.60 4.76
N SER A 206 17.96 10.17 4.76
CA SER A 206 16.81 9.60 5.48
C SER A 206 16.43 8.25 4.84
N ARG A 207 16.49 7.19 5.64
CA ARG A 207 16.20 5.82 5.23
C ARG A 207 15.33 5.13 6.29
N LEU A 208 14.16 4.68 5.88
CA LEU A 208 13.24 3.92 6.72
C LEU A 208 13.11 2.49 6.21
N LEU A 209 13.38 1.51 7.06
CA LEU A 209 13.02 0.11 6.80
C LEU A 209 11.67 -0.17 7.44
N LEU A 210 10.65 -0.39 6.62
CA LEU A 210 9.29 -0.64 7.06
C LEU A 210 9.06 -2.15 7.18
N PHE A 211 8.71 -2.60 8.39
CA PHE A 211 8.40 -3.98 8.72
C PHE A 211 7.09 -4.11 9.53
N LEU A 212 6.52 -2.99 9.95
CA LEU A 212 5.21 -2.97 10.60
C LEU A 212 4.12 -3.30 9.56
N PRO A 213 3.07 -4.05 9.94
CA PRO A 213 2.00 -4.41 9.02
C PRO A 213 1.33 -3.17 8.39
N LEU A 214 1.33 -3.09 7.05
CA LEU A 214 0.68 -2.01 6.31
C LEU A 214 -0.85 -2.05 6.41
N ALA A 215 -1.41 -3.17 6.89
CA ALA A 215 -2.81 -3.22 7.31
C ALA A 215 -3.12 -2.33 8.53
N HIS A 216 -2.09 -1.90 9.27
CA HIS A 216 -2.24 -0.99 10.40
C HIS A 216 -2.02 0.46 9.97
N VAL A 217 -2.91 1.38 10.38
CA VAL A 217 -2.89 2.80 9.99
C VAL A 217 -1.55 3.49 10.26
N PHE A 218 -0.88 3.16 11.36
CA PHE A 218 0.41 3.77 11.71
C PHE A 218 1.50 3.44 10.70
N ALA A 219 1.61 2.20 10.25
CA ALA A 219 2.58 1.81 9.22
C ALA A 219 2.29 2.52 7.88
N ARG A 220 1.01 2.67 7.52
CA ARG A 220 0.61 3.42 6.32
C ARG A 220 0.93 4.90 6.43
N PHE A 221 0.74 5.49 7.60
CA PHE A 221 1.18 6.87 7.84
C PHE A 221 2.69 7.00 7.60
N LEU A 222 3.51 6.10 8.15
CA LEU A 222 4.96 6.10 7.94
C LEU A 222 5.36 5.99 6.47
N GLN A 223 4.65 5.14 5.71
CA GLN A 223 4.80 5.03 4.27
C GLN A 223 4.54 6.38 3.58
N VAL A 224 3.41 7.02 3.87
CA VAL A 224 3.05 8.33 3.28
C VAL A 224 4.06 9.41 3.68
N PHE A 225 4.44 9.46 4.96
CA PHE A 225 5.44 10.39 5.49
C PHE A 225 6.77 10.27 4.75
N GLN A 226 7.29 9.04 4.61
CA GLN A 226 8.57 8.79 3.97
C GLN A 226 8.54 9.11 2.46
N LEU A 227 7.50 8.67 1.76
CA LEU A 227 7.38 8.86 0.31
C LEU A 227 7.06 10.30 -0.10
N SER A 228 6.50 11.10 0.79
CA SER A 228 6.26 12.53 0.55
C SER A 228 7.45 13.43 0.90
N GLY A 229 8.39 12.92 1.70
CA GLY A 229 9.65 13.57 2.08
C GLY A 229 10.78 13.37 1.06
N GLU A 230 12.03 13.40 1.53
CA GLU A 230 13.24 13.20 0.69
C GLU A 230 13.88 11.83 0.90
N GLY A 231 13.34 11.00 1.80
CA GLY A 231 13.94 9.76 2.23
C GLY A 231 13.69 8.57 1.29
N ILE A 232 14.31 7.46 1.64
CA ILE A 232 14.23 6.17 0.95
C ILE A 232 13.46 5.19 1.83
N LEU A 233 12.49 4.49 1.24
CA LEU A 233 11.69 3.47 1.90
C LEU A 233 12.15 2.08 1.42
N GLY A 234 12.50 1.20 2.37
CA GLY A 234 12.69 -0.24 2.14
C GLY A 234 11.63 -1.04 2.90
N HIS A 235 11.38 -2.27 2.48
CA HIS A 235 10.40 -3.17 3.09
C HIS A 235 11.03 -4.47 3.56
N THR A 236 10.58 -4.97 4.71
CA THR A 236 10.92 -6.30 5.24
C THR A 236 9.62 -7.05 5.52
N PRO A 237 9.23 -8.01 4.67
CA PRO A 237 7.97 -8.74 4.84
C PRO A 237 8.03 -9.78 5.97
N ASP A 238 9.21 -10.29 6.30
CA ASP A 238 9.38 -11.30 7.35
C ASP A 238 10.28 -10.78 8.47
N ILE A 239 9.71 -10.70 9.68
CA ILE A 239 10.43 -10.24 10.88
C ILE A 239 11.66 -11.10 11.22
N LYS A 240 11.72 -12.35 10.75
CA LYS A 240 12.89 -13.22 10.92
C LYS A 240 14.12 -12.66 10.19
N ASN A 241 13.90 -11.95 9.11
CA ASN A 241 14.96 -11.31 8.32
C ASN A 241 15.31 -9.90 8.80
N LEU A 242 14.58 -9.35 9.79
CA LEU A 242 14.71 -7.96 10.20
C LEU A 242 16.15 -7.57 10.57
N LEU A 243 16.84 -8.36 11.38
CA LEU A 243 18.21 -8.04 11.80
C LEU A 243 19.20 -8.01 10.62
N SER A 244 19.09 -9.00 9.71
CA SER A 244 19.94 -9.04 8.51
C SER A 244 19.62 -7.89 7.56
N ASP A 245 18.35 -7.53 7.44
CA ASP A 245 17.89 -6.43 6.60
C ASP A 245 18.31 -5.08 7.18
N LEU A 246 18.24 -4.89 8.49
CA LEU A 246 18.77 -3.71 9.16
C LEU A 246 20.28 -3.53 8.92
N ALA A 247 21.04 -4.62 9.02
CA ALA A 247 22.50 -4.58 8.81
C ALA A 247 22.88 -4.19 7.37
N THR A 248 22.08 -4.58 6.37
CA THR A 248 22.38 -4.34 4.95
C THR A 248 21.72 -3.09 4.41
N PHE A 249 20.49 -2.80 4.79
CA PHE A 249 19.76 -1.58 4.40
C PHE A 249 20.31 -0.33 5.09
N LYS A 250 20.77 -0.45 6.34
CA LYS A 250 21.31 0.64 7.18
C LYS A 250 20.34 1.81 7.28
N PRO A 251 19.18 1.62 7.94
CA PRO A 251 18.24 2.72 8.14
C PRO A 251 18.86 3.83 8.97
N SER A 252 18.51 5.09 8.70
CA SER A 252 18.94 6.24 9.50
C SER A 252 18.09 6.42 10.75
N TYR A 253 16.87 5.88 10.73
CA TYR A 253 15.95 5.81 11.84
C TYR A 253 15.01 4.62 11.72
N LEU A 254 14.43 4.21 12.83
CA LEU A 254 13.42 3.17 12.91
C LEU A 254 12.27 3.63 13.79
N LEU A 255 11.08 3.22 13.41
CA LEU A 255 9.91 3.33 14.27
C LEU A 255 9.48 1.93 14.67
N VAL A 256 9.52 1.68 15.96
CA VAL A 256 9.25 0.37 16.55
C VAL A 256 8.13 0.48 17.59
N VAL A 257 7.35 -0.57 17.71
CA VAL A 257 6.45 -0.74 18.86
C VAL A 257 7.19 -1.46 19.98
N PRO A 258 6.92 -1.17 21.27
CA PRO A 258 7.68 -1.74 22.41
C PRO A 258 7.86 -3.26 22.33
N ARG A 259 6.85 -3.99 21.90
CA ARG A 259 6.87 -5.45 21.75
C ARG A 259 7.97 -5.98 20.80
N VAL A 260 8.47 -5.17 19.90
CA VAL A 260 9.56 -5.55 18.98
C VAL A 260 10.91 -5.51 19.68
N LEU A 261 11.05 -4.69 20.74
CA LEU A 261 12.28 -4.53 21.50
C LEU A 261 12.41 -5.56 22.66
N GLU A 262 11.34 -6.31 22.93
CA GLU A 262 11.29 -7.29 24.03
C GLU A 262 11.68 -8.71 23.59
N LYS A 263 12.04 -8.92 22.31
CA LYS A 263 12.51 -10.17 21.72
C LYS A 263 13.97 -10.05 21.30
#